data_a32706f59d54367a1d97588549b52164
#
_entry.id   a32706f59d54367a1d97588549b52164
#
_cell.length_a   1.000
_cell.length_b   1.000
_cell.length_c   1.000
_cell.angle_alpha   90.00
_cell.angle_beta   90.00
_cell.angle_gamma   90.00
#
_symmetry.space_group_name_H-M   'P 1'
#
loop_
_entity.id
_entity.type
_entity.pdbx_description
1 polymer ?
#
loop_
_entity_poly.entity_id
_entity_poly.type
_entity_poly.pdbx_seq_one_letter_code
_entity_poly.pdbx_strand_id
1 'polypeptide(L)' 'MAEKSVQQEYAPNSICFGCGPANLDGLRIESHRIDNGLVMEYLPNESHQAFPGMINGGIIGTLLDCHGNWTAAIALMDTQ' A
#
# COMPACT_ATOMS: atom_id res chain seq x y z
N MET A 1 -11.52 14.62 -8.04
CA MET A 1 -10.49 13.73 -8.59
C MET A 1 -9.53 13.32 -7.47
N ALA A 2 -9.26 12.04 -7.36
CA ALA A 2 -8.39 11.55 -6.29
C ALA A 2 -6.94 11.97 -6.55
N GLU A 3 -6.24 12.34 -5.49
CA GLU A 3 -4.81 12.59 -5.56
C GLU A 3 -4.07 11.30 -5.81
N LYS A 4 -2.88 11.40 -6.40
CA LYS A 4 -2.02 10.23 -6.56
C LYS A 4 -1.60 9.71 -5.19
N SER A 5 -1.49 8.40 -5.08
CA SER A 5 -0.87 7.79 -3.90
C SER A 5 0.63 8.10 -3.90
N VAL A 6 1.28 7.93 -2.74
CA VAL A 6 2.73 8.12 -2.67
C VAL A 6 3.44 7.10 -3.56
N GLN A 7 2.89 5.89 -3.71
CA GLN A 7 3.45 4.88 -4.58
C GLN A 7 3.42 5.34 -6.04
N GLN A 8 2.32 5.92 -6.48
CA GLN A 8 2.18 6.41 -7.85
C GLN A 8 3.10 7.60 -8.11
N GLU A 9 3.28 8.45 -7.12
CA GLU A 9 4.12 9.65 -7.27
C GLU A 9 5.60 9.30 -7.30
N TYR A 10 6.07 8.44 -6.40
CA TYR A 10 7.50 8.20 -6.22
C TYR A 10 8.01 6.92 -6.84
N ALA A 11 7.15 5.95 -7.11
CA ALA A 11 7.57 4.66 -7.66
C ALA A 11 6.54 4.10 -8.65
N PRO A 12 6.19 4.89 -9.70
CA PRO A 12 5.12 4.49 -10.62
C PRO A 12 5.45 3.20 -11.40
N ASN A 13 6.72 2.88 -11.55
CA ASN A 13 7.14 1.70 -12.31
C ASN A 13 7.48 0.50 -11.43
N SER A 14 7.24 0.60 -10.13
CA SER A 14 7.52 -0.50 -9.21
C SER A 14 6.63 -1.69 -9.49
N ILE A 15 7.21 -2.88 -9.42
CA ILE A 15 6.49 -4.14 -9.56
C ILE A 15 6.38 -4.89 -8.23
N CYS A 16 6.59 -4.20 -7.11
CA CYS A 16 6.42 -4.81 -5.80
C CYS A 16 5.04 -5.45 -5.68
N PHE A 17 4.98 -6.67 -5.16
CA PHE A 17 3.72 -7.39 -5.04
C PHE A 17 2.68 -6.61 -4.22
N GLY A 18 3.11 -6.00 -3.13
CA GLY A 18 2.18 -5.30 -2.24
C GLY A 18 1.82 -3.90 -2.72
N CYS A 19 2.80 -3.13 -3.19
CA CYS A 19 2.59 -1.70 -3.41
C CYS A 19 3.02 -1.20 -4.79
N GLY A 20 3.46 -2.08 -5.68
CA GLY A 20 3.91 -1.65 -7.00
C GLY A 20 2.75 -1.27 -7.92
N PRO A 21 2.64 0.00 -8.33
CA PRO A 21 1.56 0.40 -9.23
C PRO A 21 1.60 -0.31 -10.57
N ALA A 22 2.77 -0.76 -11.00
CA ALA A 22 2.96 -1.40 -12.30
C ALA A 22 2.74 -2.91 -12.26
N ASN A 23 2.55 -3.51 -11.08
CA ASN A 23 2.28 -4.95 -10.99
C ASN A 23 0.78 -5.20 -11.01
N LEU A 24 0.25 -5.56 -12.19
CA LEU A 24 -1.18 -5.78 -12.36
C LEU A 24 -1.70 -6.99 -11.58
N ASP A 25 -0.81 -7.92 -11.20
CA ASP A 25 -1.17 -9.09 -10.42
C ASP A 25 -0.93 -8.90 -8.93
N GLY A 26 -0.44 -7.75 -8.52
CA GLY A 26 -0.19 -7.43 -7.12
C GLY A 26 -1.36 -6.76 -6.45
N LEU A 27 -1.18 -6.42 -5.17
CA LEU A 27 -2.23 -5.76 -4.40
C LEU A 27 -2.41 -4.30 -4.79
N ARG A 28 -1.35 -3.66 -5.24
CA ARG A 28 -1.34 -2.25 -5.67
C ARG A 28 -1.97 -1.33 -4.62
N ILE A 29 -1.54 -1.50 -3.38
CA ILE A 29 -2.04 -0.65 -2.30
C ILE A 29 -1.63 0.79 -2.53
N GLU A 30 -2.46 1.71 -2.05
CA GLU A 30 -2.25 3.13 -2.22
C GLU A 30 -2.28 3.80 -0.86
N SER A 31 -1.18 4.49 -0.55
CA SER A 31 -1.08 5.27 0.69
C SER A 31 -1.16 6.74 0.33
N HIS A 32 -1.96 7.49 1.07
CA HIS A 32 -2.20 8.90 0.80
C HIS A 32 -1.80 9.74 2.00
N ARG A 33 -1.30 10.95 1.73
CA ARG A 33 -0.89 11.86 2.78
C ARG A 33 -2.10 12.38 3.56
N ILE A 34 -1.93 12.43 4.88
CA ILE A 34 -2.83 13.13 5.79
C ILE A 34 -1.97 14.06 6.65
N ASP A 35 -2.60 14.85 7.52
CA ASP A 35 -1.89 15.91 8.27
C ASP A 35 -0.63 15.41 8.99
N ASN A 36 -0.69 14.26 9.62
CA ASN A 36 0.41 13.77 10.45
C ASN A 36 0.96 12.41 9.99
N GLY A 37 0.77 12.07 8.73
CA GLY A 37 1.28 10.79 8.25
C GLY A 37 0.63 10.34 6.96
N LEU A 38 0.45 9.04 6.84
CA LEU A 38 -0.19 8.43 5.68
C LEU A 38 -1.37 7.58 6.12
N VAL A 39 -2.36 7.48 5.26
CA VAL A 39 -3.49 6.57 5.45
C VAL A 39 -3.57 5.64 4.26
N MET A 40 -3.93 4.39 4.53
CA MET A 40 -4.16 3.39 3.49
C MET A 40 -5.43 2.62 3.84
N GLU A 41 -6.31 2.51 2.86
CA GLU A 41 -7.49 1.66 2.97
C GLU A 41 -7.40 0.60 1.87
N TYR A 42 -7.75 -0.63 2.20
CA TYR A 42 -7.65 -1.71 1.25
C TYR A 42 -8.84 -2.65 1.40
N LEU A 43 -9.51 -2.91 0.29
CA LEU A 43 -10.62 -3.85 0.25
C LEU A 43 -10.12 -5.16 -0.35
N PRO A 44 -9.96 -6.22 0.46
CA PRO A 44 -9.53 -7.52 -0.05
C PRO A 44 -10.59 -8.14 -0.95
N ASN A 45 -10.15 -8.92 -1.93
CA ASN A 45 -11.07 -9.69 -2.75
C ASN A 45 -11.13 -11.15 -2.26
N GLU A 46 -11.96 -11.95 -2.92
CA GLU A 46 -12.16 -13.33 -2.50
C GLU A 46 -10.89 -14.15 -2.48
N SER A 47 -9.94 -13.87 -3.37
CA SER A 47 -8.69 -14.63 -3.44
C SER A 47 -7.75 -14.33 -2.26
N HIS A 48 -8.04 -13.31 -1.47
CA HIS A 48 -7.24 -12.94 -0.31
C HIS A 48 -7.70 -13.59 0.99
N GLN A 49 -8.70 -14.43 0.94
CA GLN A 49 -9.25 -15.05 2.14
C GLN A 49 -8.45 -16.28 2.56
N ALA A 50 -8.30 -16.45 3.88
CA ALA A 50 -7.83 -17.70 4.46
C ALA A 50 -8.96 -18.73 4.43
N PHE A 51 -10.14 -18.31 4.85
CA PHE A 51 -11.41 -19.04 4.73
C PHE A 51 -12.53 -18.01 4.69
N PRO A 52 -13.77 -18.41 4.34
CA PRO A 52 -14.81 -17.43 4.08
C PRO A 52 -14.97 -16.37 5.17
N GLY A 53 -14.84 -15.11 4.78
CA GLY A 53 -14.97 -13.98 5.67
C GLY A 53 -13.72 -13.60 6.45
N MET A 54 -12.60 -14.34 6.27
CA MET A 54 -11.37 -14.08 7.03
C MET A 54 -10.21 -13.84 6.08
N ILE A 55 -9.59 -12.66 6.19
CA ILE A 55 -8.44 -12.32 5.37
C ILE A 55 -7.24 -13.18 5.74
N ASN A 56 -6.45 -13.55 4.73
CA ASN A 56 -5.22 -14.30 4.96
C ASN A 56 -4.20 -13.43 5.69
N GLY A 57 -3.52 -14.00 6.69
CA GLY A 57 -2.52 -13.29 7.48
C GLY A 57 -1.34 -12.78 6.66
N GLY A 58 -0.98 -13.48 5.59
CA GLY A 58 0.07 -13.02 4.67
C GLY A 58 -0.31 -11.74 3.97
N ILE A 59 -1.59 -11.56 3.62
CA ILE A 59 -2.08 -10.32 3.05
C ILE A 59 -1.97 -9.18 4.08
N ILE A 60 -2.40 -9.43 5.32
CA ILE A 60 -2.26 -8.43 6.39
C ILE A 60 -0.79 -8.03 6.55
N GLY A 61 0.11 -9.01 6.57
CA GLY A 61 1.54 -8.74 6.67
C GLY A 61 2.05 -7.89 5.53
N THR A 62 1.63 -8.17 4.31
CA THR A 62 2.01 -7.39 3.14
C THR A 62 1.53 -5.95 3.26
N LEU A 63 0.28 -5.75 3.68
CA LEU A 63 -0.27 -4.41 3.85
C LEU A 63 0.52 -3.61 4.89
N LEU A 64 0.82 -4.23 6.03
CA LEU A 64 1.59 -3.57 7.08
C LEU A 64 3.01 -3.27 6.64
N ASP A 65 3.64 -4.21 5.96
CA ASP A 65 5.03 -4.06 5.50
C ASP A 65 5.15 -2.91 4.50
N CYS A 66 4.35 -2.94 3.44
CA CYS A 66 4.45 -1.92 2.39
C CYS A 66 4.01 -0.55 2.89
N HIS A 67 2.88 -0.48 3.60
CA HIS A 67 2.40 0.81 4.10
C HIS A 67 3.36 1.37 5.17
N GLY A 68 3.86 0.53 6.05
CA GLY A 68 4.81 0.95 7.09
C GLY A 68 6.10 1.48 6.50
N ASN A 69 6.64 0.80 5.48
CA ASN A 69 7.85 1.26 4.80
C ASN A 69 7.63 2.61 4.12
N TRP A 70 6.50 2.80 3.44
CA TRP A 70 6.22 4.08 2.81
C TRP A 70 6.00 5.18 3.83
N THR A 71 5.35 4.87 4.95
CA THR A 71 5.16 5.85 6.02
C THR A 71 6.51 6.33 6.55
N ALA A 72 7.44 5.42 6.78
CA ALA A 72 8.79 5.77 7.23
C ALA A 72 9.54 6.57 6.17
N ALA A 73 9.46 6.15 4.91
CA ALA A 73 10.16 6.85 3.82
C ALA A 73 9.66 8.28 3.68
N ILE A 74 8.35 8.50 3.69
CA ILE A 74 7.77 9.83 3.57
C ILE A 74 8.16 10.69 4.78
N ALA A 75 8.14 10.13 5.98
CA ALA A 75 8.55 10.87 7.17
C ALA A 75 9.99 11.34 7.07
N LEU A 76 10.88 10.48 6.57
CA LEU A 76 12.28 10.85 6.37
C LEU A 76 12.42 11.94 5.31
N MET A 77 11.70 11.82 4.20
CA MET A 77 11.73 12.83 3.13
C MET A 77 11.25 14.18 3.63
N ASP A 78 10.20 14.20 4.45
CA ASP A 78 9.60 15.44 4.92
C ASP A 78 10.46 16.15 5.97
N THR A 79 11.46 15.47 6.55
CA THR A 79 12.35 16.07 7.55
C THR A 79 13.67 16.57 6.96
N GLN A 80 13.84 16.48 5.66
CA GLN A 80 15.09 16.88 4.98
C GLN A 80 14.95 18.19 4.25
#